data_90e40ceade58364b770a20da71fcd027
#
_entry.id   90e40ceade58364b770a20da71fcd027
#
_cell.length_a   1.000
_cell.length_b   1.000
_cell.length_c   1.000
_cell.angle_alpha   90.00
_cell.angle_beta   90.00
_cell.angle_gamma   90.00
#
_symmetry.space_group_name_H-M   'P 1'
#
loop_
_entity.id
_entity.type
_entity.pdbx_description
1 polymer ?
#
loop_
_entity_poly.entity_id
_entity_poly.type
_entity_poly.pdbx_seq_one_letter_code
_entity_poly.pdbx_strand_id
1 'polypeptide(L)'
;MANHKSSEKRIRQTETRRTENRYSAKTTRNAIKALRSTTDKKEAVEQLPILKGMLDKLAKKNVIHKNKASNLKSSLTLHVNS
;
A
#
# COMPACT_ATOMS: atom_id res chain seq x y z
N MET A 1 -28.37 -23.79 -15.07
CA MET A 1 -28.42 -22.79 -14.03
C MET A 1 -27.39 -21.68 -14.26
N ALA A 2 -27.90 -20.49 -14.53
CA ALA A 2 -27.06 -19.34 -14.82
C ALA A 2 -26.17 -18.89 -13.64
N ASN A 3 -26.58 -19.27 -12.41
CA ASN A 3 -25.91 -18.81 -11.19
C ASN A 3 -24.50 -19.38 -10.99
N HIS A 4 -24.21 -20.57 -11.53
CA HIS A 4 -22.90 -21.19 -11.34
C HIS A 4 -21.77 -20.46 -12.07
N LYS A 5 -22.01 -20.01 -13.31
CA LYS A 5 -21.01 -19.28 -14.08
C LYS A 5 -20.70 -17.92 -13.46
N SER A 6 -21.75 -17.23 -12.95
CA SER A 6 -21.59 -15.94 -12.28
C SER A 6 -20.78 -16.10 -10.98
N SER A 7 -21.06 -17.16 -10.22
CA SER A 7 -20.32 -17.45 -8.98
C SER A 7 -18.86 -17.74 -9.24
N GLU A 8 -18.54 -18.54 -10.24
CA GLU A 8 -17.16 -18.87 -10.63
C GLU A 8 -16.39 -17.62 -11.05
N LYS A 9 -17.02 -16.77 -11.85
CA LYS A 9 -16.41 -15.52 -12.29
C LYS A 9 -16.12 -14.60 -11.10
N ARG A 10 -17.07 -14.51 -10.16
CA ARG A 10 -16.93 -13.67 -8.97
C ARG A 10 -15.80 -14.19 -8.07
N ILE A 11 -15.70 -15.51 -7.90
CA ILE A 11 -14.62 -16.13 -7.13
C ILE A 11 -13.26 -15.83 -7.76
N ARG A 12 -13.13 -15.97 -9.07
CA ARG A 12 -11.89 -15.64 -9.78
C ARG A 12 -11.50 -14.18 -9.63
N GLN A 13 -12.46 -13.27 -9.77
CA GLN A 13 -12.21 -11.84 -9.58
C GLN A 13 -11.78 -11.53 -8.16
N THR A 14 -12.40 -12.16 -7.16
CA THR A 14 -12.05 -11.98 -5.76
C THR A 14 -10.63 -12.48 -5.49
N GLU A 15 -10.25 -13.63 -6.01
CA GLU A 15 -8.91 -14.18 -5.88
C GLU A 15 -7.86 -13.30 -6.55
N THR A 16 -8.15 -12.80 -7.75
CA THR A 16 -7.25 -11.90 -8.47
C THR A 16 -7.04 -10.62 -7.68
N ARG A 17 -8.12 -10.00 -7.19
CA ARG A 17 -8.04 -8.78 -6.37
C ARG A 17 -7.28 -9.02 -5.09
N ARG A 18 -7.49 -10.16 -4.45
CA ARG A 18 -6.80 -10.52 -3.22
C ARG A 18 -5.30 -10.65 -3.45
N THR A 19 -4.91 -11.28 -4.54
CA THR A 19 -3.51 -11.43 -4.94
C THR A 19 -2.86 -10.09 -5.25
N GLU A 20 -3.54 -9.24 -6.03
CA GLU A 20 -3.08 -7.90 -6.36
C GLU A 20 -2.93 -7.03 -5.10
N ASN A 21 -3.91 -7.08 -4.20
CA ASN A 21 -3.88 -6.32 -2.96
C ASN A 21 -2.75 -6.78 -2.05
N ARG A 22 -2.53 -8.09 -1.97
CA ARG A 22 -1.43 -8.67 -1.18
C ARG A 22 -0.08 -8.23 -1.73
N TYR A 23 0.08 -8.25 -3.05
CA TYR A 23 1.29 -7.80 -3.72
C TYR A 23 1.53 -6.31 -3.47
N SER A 24 0.52 -5.47 -3.63
CA SER A 24 0.61 -4.03 -3.39
C SER A 24 0.97 -3.72 -1.94
N ALA A 25 0.36 -4.42 -0.99
CA ALA A 25 0.66 -4.26 0.43
C ALA A 25 2.10 -4.66 0.75
N LYS A 26 2.57 -5.77 0.18
CA LYS A 26 3.93 -6.25 0.37
C LYS A 26 4.94 -5.26 -0.19
N THR A 27 4.71 -4.76 -1.40
CA THR A 27 5.56 -3.78 -2.07
C THR A 27 5.65 -2.50 -1.22
N THR A 28 4.52 -2.03 -0.71
CA THR A 28 4.47 -0.83 0.14
C THR A 28 5.22 -1.05 1.46
N ARG A 29 5.06 -2.21 2.10
CA ARG A 29 5.81 -2.54 3.33
C ARG A 29 7.31 -2.55 3.08
N ASN A 30 7.75 -3.12 1.97
CA ASN A 30 9.16 -3.14 1.60
C ASN A 30 9.69 -1.73 1.37
N ALA A 31 8.89 -0.85 0.74
CA ALA A 31 9.24 0.55 0.52
C ALA A 31 9.36 1.30 1.86
N ILE A 32 8.48 1.02 2.82
CA ILE A 32 8.56 1.60 4.17
C ILE A 32 9.84 1.17 4.87
N LYS A 33 10.18 -0.12 4.80
CA LYS A 33 11.43 -0.64 5.35
C LYS A 33 12.64 0.02 4.72
N ALA A 34 12.64 0.16 3.41
CA ALA A 34 13.73 0.80 2.67
C ALA A 34 13.90 2.26 3.11
N LEU A 35 12.80 2.99 3.24
CA LEU A 35 12.82 4.37 3.70
C LEU A 35 13.40 4.48 5.12
N ARG A 36 12.97 3.62 6.02
CA ARG A 36 13.46 3.63 7.42
C ARG A 36 14.93 3.23 7.53
N SER A 37 15.41 2.43 6.59
CA SER A 37 16.81 2.00 6.54
C SER A 37 17.70 3.01 5.82
N THR A 38 17.13 3.97 5.10
CA THR A 38 17.88 4.98 4.36
C THR A 38 18.55 5.94 5.34
N THR A 39 19.86 6.04 5.27
CA THR A 39 20.64 6.94 6.13
C THR A 39 20.81 8.33 5.53
N ASP A 40 20.70 8.42 4.19
CA ASP A 40 20.81 9.69 3.47
C ASP A 40 19.47 10.42 3.48
N LYS A 41 19.43 11.56 4.16
CA LYS A 41 18.22 12.38 4.28
C LYS A 41 17.68 12.83 2.93
N LYS A 42 18.58 13.13 1.98
CA LYS A 42 18.18 13.56 0.65
C LYS A 42 17.41 12.47 -0.10
N GLU A 43 17.90 11.23 -0.05
CA GLU A 43 17.20 10.08 -0.64
C GLU A 43 15.86 9.84 0.07
N ALA A 44 15.83 9.94 1.38
CA ALA A 44 14.59 9.77 2.15
C ALA A 44 13.54 10.80 1.76
N VAL A 45 13.93 12.06 1.60
CA VAL A 45 13.04 13.13 1.18
C VAL A 45 12.49 12.87 -0.24
N GLU A 46 13.32 12.33 -1.14
CA GLU A 46 12.88 11.98 -2.49
C GLU A 46 11.91 10.80 -2.50
N GLN A 47 12.11 9.82 -1.63
CA GLN A 47 11.27 8.62 -1.54
C GLN A 47 9.93 8.90 -0.86
N LEU A 48 9.88 9.85 0.03
CA LEU A 48 8.70 10.12 0.85
C LEU A 48 7.43 10.40 0.05
N PRO A 49 7.41 11.29 -0.97
CA PRO A 49 6.21 11.54 -1.76
C PRO A 49 5.73 10.30 -2.51
N ILE A 50 6.65 9.49 -3.02
CA ILE A 50 6.35 8.25 -3.74
C ILE A 50 5.64 7.29 -2.80
N LEU A 51 6.16 7.12 -1.58
CA LEU A 51 5.60 6.23 -0.59
C LEU A 51 4.23 6.72 -0.10
N LYS A 52 4.07 8.02 0.09
CA LYS A 52 2.76 8.63 0.43
C LYS A 52 1.72 8.31 -0.64
N GLY A 53 2.09 8.40 -1.92
CA GLY A 53 1.21 8.04 -3.03
C GLY A 53 0.81 6.58 -2.99
N MET A 54 1.75 5.69 -2.67
CA MET A 54 1.47 4.25 -2.54
C MET A 54 0.47 3.98 -1.41
N LEU A 55 0.64 4.63 -0.26
CA LEU A 55 -0.26 4.51 0.88
C LEU A 55 -1.67 5.02 0.55
N ASP A 56 -1.76 6.13 -0.16
CA ASP A 56 -3.05 6.69 -0.59
C ASP A 56 -3.77 5.73 -1.55
N LYS A 57 -3.05 5.10 -2.46
CA LYS A 57 -3.61 4.10 -3.37
C LYS A 57 -4.16 2.90 -2.61
N LEU A 58 -3.43 2.41 -1.61
CA LEU A 58 -3.88 1.29 -0.79
C LEU A 58 -5.16 1.65 -0.02
N ALA A 59 -5.23 2.86 0.53
CA ALA A 59 -6.41 3.34 1.24
C ALA A 59 -7.60 3.47 0.28
N LYS A 60 -7.37 3.96 -0.93
CA LYS A 60 -8.40 4.11 -1.96
C LYS A 60 -8.96 2.74 -2.39
N LYS A 61 -8.12 1.72 -2.43
CA LYS A 61 -8.52 0.34 -2.75
C LYS A 61 -9.09 -0.42 -1.55
N ASN A 62 -9.16 0.21 -0.38
CA ASN A 62 -9.61 -0.40 0.88
C ASN A 62 -8.73 -1.56 1.34
N VAL A 63 -7.48 -1.61 0.92
CA VAL A 63 -6.49 -2.58 1.42
C VAL A 63 -6.11 -2.24 2.85
N ILE A 64 -5.99 -0.94 3.13
CA ILE A 64 -5.78 -0.41 4.48
C ILE A 64 -6.84 0.68 4.72
N HIS A 65 -7.14 0.95 5.99
CA HIS A 65 -8.05 2.03 6.35
C HIS A 65 -7.36 3.38 6.15
N LYS A 66 -8.13 4.41 5.76
CA LYS A 66 -7.57 5.75 5.54
C LYS A 66 -6.87 6.32 6.78
N ASN A 67 -7.35 5.97 7.98
CA ASN A 67 -6.72 6.38 9.23
C ASN A 67 -5.32 5.76 9.37
N LYS A 68 -5.18 4.49 8.99
CA LYS A 68 -3.88 3.81 8.97
C LYS A 68 -2.92 4.49 7.99
N ALA A 69 -3.41 4.83 6.80
CA ALA A 69 -2.62 5.53 5.80
C ALA A 69 -2.14 6.89 6.32
N SER A 70 -3.03 7.65 6.94
CA SER A 70 -2.70 8.95 7.54
C SER A 70 -1.65 8.81 8.64
N ASN A 71 -1.82 7.82 9.52
CA ASN A 71 -0.88 7.56 10.61
C ASN A 71 0.50 7.18 10.09
N LEU A 72 0.56 6.32 9.08
CA LEU A 72 1.82 5.91 8.46
C LEU A 72 2.50 7.09 7.77
N LYS A 73 1.75 7.92 7.04
CA LYS A 73 2.29 9.11 6.38
C LYS A 73 2.89 10.08 7.40
N SER A 74 2.18 10.32 8.50
CA SER A 74 2.67 11.20 9.57
C SER A 74 3.93 10.63 10.21
N SER A 75 3.94 9.35 10.54
CA SER A 75 5.09 8.68 11.15
C SER A 75 6.32 8.75 10.25
N LEU A 76 6.15 8.49 8.95
CA LEU A 76 7.25 8.53 7.98
C LEU A 76 7.77 9.95 7.80
N THR A 77 6.88 10.94 7.76
CA THR A 77 7.26 12.35 7.66
C THR A 77 8.11 12.77 8.87
N LEU A 78 7.70 12.39 10.06
CA LEU A 78 8.47 12.66 11.28
C LEU A 78 9.82 11.97 11.25
N HIS A 79 9.88 10.74 10.79
CA HIS A 79 11.12 9.98 10.66
C HIS A 79 12.11 10.67 9.72
N VAL A 80 11.64 11.13 8.56
CA VAL A 80 12.47 11.80 7.57
C VAL A 80 12.96 13.16 8.09
N ASN A 81 12.12 13.88 8.84
CA ASN A 81 12.45 15.21 9.36
C ASN A 81 13.31 15.17 10.64
N SER A 82 13.44 14.01 11.25
CA SER A 82 14.32 13.86 12.43
C SER A 82 15.80 13.64 12.02
#